data_fb0897ad096a0ed43a78eadf12000e9c
#
_entry.id   fb0897ad096a0ed43a78eadf12000e9c
#
_cell.length_a   1.000
_cell.length_b   1.000
_cell.length_c   1.000
_cell.angle_alpha   90.00
_cell.angle_beta   90.00
_cell.angle_gamma   90.00
#
_symmetry.space_group_name_H-M   'P 1'
#
loop_
_entity.id
_entity.type
_entity.pdbx_description
1 polymer ?
#
loop_
_entity_poly.entity_id
_entity_poly.type
_entity_poly.pdbx_seq_one_letter_code
_entity_poly.pdbx_strand_id
1 'polypeptide(L)'
;METAQERSKFQEYDDSFGEPEKAESWATYGVWRLVGNGVRTNANCGTFKSFIGCVRTELHGIINLNGENYNGKVYVRPVFHSCDKPDCPVCYIHGWAVREAHSIEVRLKEGSKRFGLVEHVVASVPVRDYGLEYEALRVKAVKILALRGIIGGVLIFHGFRYNNPEEARRKGVLMGWYWSPHFHVLGFIRGGYGRCRGCVNGNCVACSGFEGTTRRFYERDRYIVKVLDKRKTVGGTAWYQLNHASLKIGVRRFHVATWFGVCSYRKLKVKVEDKKHICPVCQHDLVKLRYFGIENFVLDKSSPLYRREFFADLMEGDNRVWVECEDDVKPYKKWRSEKGISV
;
A
#
# COMPACT_ATOMS: atom_id res chain seq x y z
N MET A 1 0.45 -20.21 5.71
CA MET A 1 -0.06 -20.38 4.35
C MET A 1 -1.31 -19.50 4.25
N GLU A 2 -1.21 -18.38 3.55
CA GLU A 2 -2.39 -17.54 3.24
C GLU A 2 -3.18 -18.25 2.13
N THR A 3 -4.46 -18.44 2.35
CA THR A 3 -5.32 -19.14 1.41
C THR A 3 -5.62 -18.28 0.17
N ALA A 4 -5.96 -18.91 -0.95
CA ALA A 4 -6.39 -18.23 -2.19
C ALA A 4 -7.55 -17.24 -1.92
N GLN A 5 -8.37 -17.50 -0.90
CA GLN A 5 -9.47 -16.68 -0.44
C GLN A 5 -9.02 -15.33 0.17
N GLU A 6 -7.84 -15.27 0.79
CA GLU A 6 -7.27 -14.01 1.29
C GLU A 6 -6.73 -13.14 0.16
N ARG A 7 -6.31 -13.76 -0.96
CA ARG A 7 -5.85 -13.06 -2.17
C ARG A 7 -7.00 -12.54 -3.02
N SER A 8 -8.11 -13.31 -3.14
CA SER A 8 -9.32 -12.87 -3.87
C SER A 8 -9.98 -11.67 -3.19
N LYS A 9 -9.95 -11.61 -1.86
CA LYS A 9 -10.46 -10.46 -1.08
C LYS A 9 -9.61 -9.19 -1.20
N PHE A 10 -8.35 -9.31 -1.60
CA PHE A 10 -7.54 -8.14 -1.98
C PHE A 10 -8.05 -7.54 -3.30
N GLN A 11 -8.58 -8.36 -4.19
CA GLN A 11 -9.19 -7.96 -5.45
C GLN A 11 -10.61 -7.40 -5.28
N GLU A 12 -11.45 -8.04 -4.44
CA GLU A 12 -12.79 -7.52 -4.11
C GLU A 12 -12.74 -6.11 -3.47
N TYR A 13 -11.62 -5.78 -2.81
CA TYR A 13 -11.42 -4.46 -2.22
C TYR A 13 -11.09 -3.38 -3.26
N ASP A 14 -10.51 -3.77 -4.41
CA ASP A 14 -10.23 -2.85 -5.51
C ASP A 14 -11.52 -2.51 -6.29
N ASP A 15 -12.49 -3.42 -6.28
CA ASP A 15 -13.76 -3.30 -7.00
C ASP A 15 -14.87 -2.57 -6.22
N SER A 16 -14.80 -2.54 -4.89
CA SER A 16 -15.80 -1.89 -4.03
C SER A 16 -15.53 -0.40 -3.80
N PHE A 17 -14.32 0.06 -4.05
CA PHE A 17 -14.02 1.46 -4.20
C PHE A 17 -14.13 1.75 -5.70
N GLY A 18 -15.30 2.21 -6.14
CA GLY A 18 -15.43 2.95 -7.37
C GLY A 18 -14.25 3.90 -7.47
N GLU A 19 -13.77 4.21 -8.67
CA GLU A 19 -12.68 5.19 -8.87
C GLU A 19 -12.91 6.27 -7.83
N PRO A 20 -11.92 6.56 -6.95
CA PRO A 20 -12.14 7.58 -5.95
C PRO A 20 -12.63 8.78 -6.74
N GLU A 21 -13.90 9.15 -6.52
CA GLU A 21 -14.47 10.32 -7.18
C GLU A 21 -13.38 11.33 -7.13
N LYS A 22 -12.99 11.86 -8.29
CA LYS A 22 -11.84 12.75 -8.44
C LYS A 22 -11.97 13.75 -7.32
N ALA A 23 -11.33 13.42 -6.20
CA ALA A 23 -11.29 14.29 -5.05
C ALA A 23 -10.70 15.54 -5.63
N GLU A 24 -11.58 16.54 -5.78
CA GLU A 24 -11.32 17.74 -6.52
C GLU A 24 -9.91 18.24 -6.22
N SER A 25 -9.21 18.59 -7.25
CA SER A 25 -7.79 18.77 -7.43
C SER A 25 -7.05 19.75 -6.50
N TRP A 26 -7.53 20.05 -5.32
CA TRP A 26 -7.06 21.18 -4.51
C TRP A 26 -6.72 20.89 -3.04
N ALA A 27 -6.53 19.67 -2.65
CA ALA A 27 -5.85 19.40 -1.37
C ALA A 27 -4.37 19.79 -1.49
N THR A 28 -4.15 21.10 -1.58
CA THR A 28 -2.83 21.72 -1.53
C THR A 28 -2.78 22.68 -0.34
N TYR A 29 -1.65 22.73 0.34
CA TYR A 29 -1.36 23.69 1.39
C TYR A 29 0.11 24.09 1.28
N GLY A 30 0.38 25.30 0.79
CA GLY A 30 1.74 25.75 0.50
C GLY A 30 2.45 24.80 -0.46
N VAL A 31 3.51 24.17 0.01
CA VAL A 31 4.29 23.16 -0.77
C VAL A 31 3.78 21.73 -0.64
N TRP A 32 2.63 21.52 -0.01
CA TRP A 32 2.06 20.20 0.23
C TRP A 32 0.89 19.88 -0.69
N ARG A 33 0.80 18.64 -1.13
CA ARG A 33 -0.35 18.10 -1.86
C ARG A 33 -0.55 16.62 -1.56
N LEU A 34 -1.73 16.10 -1.84
CA LEU A 34 -2.00 14.66 -1.80
C LEU A 34 -1.24 13.93 -2.90
N VAL A 35 -0.90 12.68 -2.66
CA VAL A 35 -0.44 11.74 -3.68
C VAL A 35 -1.44 11.69 -4.83
N GLY A 36 -0.96 11.42 -6.04
CA GLY A 36 -1.82 11.35 -7.22
C GLY A 36 -2.29 12.70 -7.80
N ASN A 37 -2.05 13.81 -7.12
CA ASN A 37 -2.48 15.15 -7.58
C ASN A 37 -1.40 15.91 -8.38
N GLY A 38 -0.42 15.19 -8.90
CA GLY A 38 0.61 15.78 -9.75
C GLY A 38 0.29 15.72 -11.23
N VAL A 39 1.30 16.02 -12.03
CA VAL A 39 1.22 15.95 -13.48
C VAL A 39 1.65 14.57 -13.96
N ARG A 40 0.94 14.03 -14.94
CA ARG A 40 1.32 12.81 -15.64
C ARG A 40 2.65 13.02 -16.35
N THR A 41 3.72 12.40 -15.83
CA THR A 41 5.10 12.62 -16.34
C THR A 41 5.46 11.75 -17.54
N ASN A 42 4.66 10.72 -17.84
CA ASN A 42 4.87 9.84 -18.99
C ASN A 42 3.51 9.59 -19.66
N ALA A 43 3.41 9.90 -20.94
CA ALA A 43 2.20 9.72 -21.74
C ALA A 43 1.69 8.27 -21.74
N ASN A 44 2.61 7.30 -21.59
CA ASN A 44 2.25 5.88 -21.58
C ASN A 44 1.73 5.38 -20.24
N CYS A 45 1.74 6.20 -19.16
CA CYS A 45 1.21 5.76 -17.87
C CYS A 45 -0.23 5.27 -17.98
N GLY A 46 -0.48 4.04 -17.50
CA GLY A 46 -1.79 3.40 -17.54
C GLY A 46 -2.20 2.84 -18.89
N THR A 47 -1.37 2.95 -19.94
CA THR A 47 -1.62 2.27 -21.21
C THR A 47 -1.22 0.79 -21.10
N PHE A 48 -1.88 -0.05 -21.87
CA PHE A 48 -1.57 -1.47 -21.94
C PHE A 48 -0.13 -1.70 -22.40
N LYS A 49 0.58 -2.63 -21.77
CA LYS A 49 1.96 -2.98 -22.09
C LYS A 49 2.07 -4.39 -22.68
N SER A 50 1.52 -5.38 -21.97
CA SER A 50 1.63 -6.79 -22.34
C SER A 50 0.68 -7.62 -21.48
N PHE A 51 0.55 -8.89 -21.84
CA PHE A 51 0.01 -9.90 -20.93
C PHE A 51 1.16 -10.66 -20.25
N ILE A 52 0.90 -11.10 -19.02
CA ILE A 52 1.66 -12.13 -18.34
C ILE A 52 0.69 -13.20 -17.86
N GLY A 53 1.14 -14.44 -17.75
CA GLY A 53 0.25 -15.50 -17.28
C GLY A 53 0.95 -16.84 -17.13
N CYS A 54 0.16 -17.87 -16.94
CA CYS A 54 0.60 -19.24 -16.79
C CYS A 54 -0.09 -20.14 -17.81
N VAL A 55 0.70 -20.75 -18.68
CA VAL A 55 0.24 -21.69 -19.71
C VAL A 55 0.33 -23.15 -19.27
N ARG A 56 0.72 -23.41 -18.02
CA ARG A 56 0.83 -24.77 -17.48
C ARG A 56 -0.55 -25.28 -17.02
N THR A 57 -1.43 -25.42 -17.98
CA THR A 57 -2.83 -25.75 -17.75
C THR A 57 -3.04 -27.10 -17.08
N GLU A 58 -2.11 -28.04 -17.29
CA GLU A 58 -2.08 -29.36 -16.66
C GLU A 58 -1.85 -29.31 -15.13
N LEU A 59 -1.26 -28.21 -14.64
CA LEU A 59 -1.04 -27.99 -13.21
C LEU A 59 -2.14 -27.15 -12.56
N HIS A 60 -3.09 -26.66 -13.33
CA HIS A 60 -4.23 -25.92 -12.83
C HIS A 60 -5.29 -26.93 -12.38
N GLY A 61 -5.15 -27.40 -11.14
CA GLY A 61 -6.06 -28.38 -10.54
C GLY A 61 -7.52 -27.91 -10.50
N ILE A 62 -8.36 -28.87 -10.25
CA ILE A 62 -9.75 -28.88 -10.68
C ILE A 62 -10.66 -27.93 -9.92
N ILE A 63 -10.40 -27.50 -8.71
CA ILE A 63 -11.42 -26.75 -7.95
C ILE A 63 -10.80 -25.72 -7.03
N ASN A 64 -11.23 -24.48 -7.17
CA ASN A 64 -11.05 -23.49 -6.12
C ASN A 64 -12.17 -23.60 -5.07
N LEU A 65 -12.03 -22.87 -3.96
CA LEU A 65 -13.00 -22.83 -2.87
C LEU A 65 -14.40 -22.34 -3.29
N ASN A 66 -14.51 -21.73 -4.48
CA ASN A 66 -15.78 -21.25 -5.06
C ASN A 66 -16.39 -22.24 -6.06
N GLY A 67 -15.82 -23.44 -6.23
CA GLY A 67 -16.30 -24.44 -7.17
C GLY A 67 -15.96 -24.19 -8.64
N GLU A 68 -15.10 -23.20 -8.94
CA GLU A 68 -14.67 -22.90 -10.32
C GLU A 68 -13.62 -23.90 -10.78
N ASN A 69 -13.77 -24.39 -12.01
CA ASN A 69 -12.85 -25.31 -12.63
C ASN A 69 -11.84 -24.55 -13.50
N TYR A 70 -10.55 -24.65 -13.15
CA TYR A 70 -9.45 -24.05 -13.90
C TYR A 70 -8.64 -25.06 -14.73
N ASN A 71 -9.06 -26.32 -14.74
CA ASN A 71 -8.40 -27.36 -15.53
C ASN A 71 -8.41 -26.98 -17.01
N GLY A 72 -7.25 -27.05 -17.65
CA GLY A 72 -7.09 -26.68 -19.05
C GLY A 72 -7.08 -25.18 -19.36
N LYS A 73 -7.29 -24.31 -18.36
CA LYS A 73 -7.36 -22.86 -18.57
C LYS A 73 -6.04 -22.16 -18.30
N VAL A 74 -5.69 -21.21 -19.16
CA VAL A 74 -4.56 -20.29 -18.98
C VAL A 74 -4.96 -19.19 -18.00
N TYR A 75 -4.11 -18.92 -17.01
CA TYR A 75 -4.24 -17.72 -16.21
C TYR A 75 -3.60 -16.55 -16.96
N VAL A 76 -4.34 -15.47 -17.15
CA VAL A 76 -3.90 -14.27 -17.88
C VAL A 76 -4.10 -13.03 -17.03
N ARG A 77 -3.08 -12.18 -16.98
CA ARG A 77 -3.13 -10.88 -16.33
C ARG A 77 -2.56 -9.78 -17.23
N PRO A 78 -3.31 -8.72 -17.51
CA PRO A 78 -2.78 -7.57 -18.24
C PRO A 78 -1.76 -6.80 -17.39
N VAL A 79 -0.74 -6.29 -18.04
CA VAL A 79 0.29 -5.42 -17.45
C VAL A 79 0.23 -4.06 -18.14
N PHE A 80 0.29 -3.02 -17.34
CA PHE A 80 0.20 -1.63 -17.81
C PHE A 80 1.51 -0.90 -17.55
N HIS A 81 1.79 0.11 -18.36
CA HIS A 81 2.91 1.00 -18.14
C HIS A 81 2.71 1.80 -16.84
N SER A 82 3.74 1.83 -15.99
CA SER A 82 3.77 2.61 -14.76
C SER A 82 5.06 3.39 -14.65
N CYS A 83 4.99 4.64 -14.22
CA CYS A 83 6.16 5.43 -13.85
C CYS A 83 6.53 5.26 -12.37
N ASP A 84 5.71 4.58 -11.60
CA ASP A 84 5.85 4.31 -10.16
C ASP A 84 6.14 5.55 -9.30
N LYS A 85 5.62 6.71 -9.72
CA LYS A 85 5.75 7.95 -8.97
C LYS A 85 4.52 8.21 -8.11
N PRO A 86 4.71 8.68 -6.86
CA PRO A 86 3.61 8.94 -5.94
C PRO A 86 2.73 10.12 -6.35
N ASP A 87 3.23 11.03 -7.17
CA ASP A 87 2.50 12.20 -7.63
C ASP A 87 1.74 11.98 -8.95
N CYS A 88 2.01 10.87 -9.65
CA CYS A 88 1.35 10.59 -10.92
C CYS A 88 -0.12 10.19 -10.69
N PRO A 89 -1.11 10.88 -11.29
CA PRO A 89 -2.52 10.59 -11.06
C PRO A 89 -2.97 9.20 -11.53
N VAL A 90 -2.18 8.57 -12.41
CA VAL A 90 -2.48 7.24 -12.94
C VAL A 90 -1.78 6.13 -12.18
N CYS A 91 -0.53 6.36 -11.76
CA CYS A 91 0.35 5.30 -11.26
C CYS A 91 0.43 5.23 -9.73
N TYR A 92 -0.06 6.25 -9.01
CA TYR A 92 0.14 6.32 -7.55
C TYR A 92 -0.54 5.15 -6.81
N ILE A 93 -1.75 4.76 -7.18
CA ILE A 93 -2.50 3.69 -6.51
C ILE A 93 -1.93 2.31 -6.88
N HIS A 94 -1.88 2.00 -8.18
CA HIS A 94 -1.63 0.64 -8.68
C HIS A 94 -0.13 0.33 -8.90
N GLY A 95 0.70 1.34 -9.01
CA GLY A 95 2.16 1.20 -9.14
C GLY A 95 2.87 1.49 -7.83
N TRP A 96 3.00 2.78 -7.51
CA TRP A 96 3.79 3.23 -6.37
C TRP A 96 3.28 2.70 -5.02
N ALA A 97 1.99 2.91 -4.69
CA ALA A 97 1.46 2.52 -3.38
C ALA A 97 1.49 1.01 -3.15
N VAL A 98 1.24 0.21 -4.18
CA VAL A 98 1.33 -1.26 -4.09
C VAL A 98 2.76 -1.70 -3.79
N ARG A 99 3.76 -1.12 -4.47
CA ARG A 99 5.17 -1.44 -4.26
C ARG A 99 5.65 -1.01 -2.87
N GLU A 100 5.31 0.21 -2.45
CA GLU A 100 5.68 0.70 -1.11
C GLU A 100 4.99 -0.11 0.00
N ALA A 101 3.71 -0.44 -0.16
CA ALA A 101 2.97 -1.28 0.79
C ALA A 101 3.59 -2.67 0.93
N HIS A 102 3.99 -3.30 -0.18
CA HIS A 102 4.73 -4.57 -0.16
C HIS A 102 6.06 -4.44 0.62
N SER A 103 6.83 -3.40 0.34
CA SER A 103 8.09 -3.14 1.05
C SER A 103 7.86 -2.95 2.56
N ILE A 104 6.81 -2.23 2.93
CA ILE A 104 6.41 -2.03 4.33
C ILE A 104 6.02 -3.36 4.97
N GLU A 105 5.19 -4.15 4.31
CA GLU A 105 4.72 -5.44 4.81
C GLU A 105 5.86 -6.41 5.07
N VAL A 106 6.74 -6.60 4.09
CA VAL A 106 7.92 -7.49 4.21
C VAL A 106 8.79 -7.09 5.39
N ARG A 107 9.05 -5.79 5.55
CA ARG A 107 9.88 -5.28 6.63
C ARG A 107 9.22 -5.42 7.99
N LEU A 108 7.93 -5.13 8.11
CA LEU A 108 7.21 -5.29 9.37
C LEU A 108 6.98 -6.76 9.72
N LYS A 109 6.79 -7.64 8.74
CA LYS A 109 6.71 -9.09 8.95
C LYS A 109 8.03 -9.65 9.51
N GLU A 110 9.17 -9.18 9.01
CA GLU A 110 10.45 -9.53 9.60
C GLU A 110 10.60 -8.99 11.04
N GLY A 111 10.20 -7.74 11.26
CA GLY A 111 10.19 -7.12 12.59
C GLY A 111 9.29 -7.85 13.57
N SER A 112 8.15 -8.39 13.14
CA SER A 112 7.18 -9.06 14.01
C SER A 112 7.73 -10.34 14.64
N LYS A 113 8.70 -10.99 14.02
CA LYS A 113 9.41 -12.14 14.59
C LYS A 113 10.15 -11.80 15.89
N ARG A 114 10.52 -10.52 16.08
CA ARG A 114 11.31 -10.05 17.23
C ARG A 114 10.50 -9.18 18.19
N PHE A 115 9.57 -8.38 17.68
CA PHE A 115 8.93 -7.30 18.42
C PHE A 115 7.44 -7.54 18.67
N GLY A 116 6.86 -8.61 18.14
CA GLY A 116 5.46 -8.97 18.33
C GLY A 116 4.53 -8.43 17.26
N LEU A 117 3.28 -8.17 17.61
CA LEU A 117 2.25 -7.78 16.65
C LEU A 117 2.47 -6.35 16.15
N VAL A 118 2.26 -6.15 14.85
CA VAL A 118 2.21 -4.83 14.24
C VAL A 118 0.90 -4.15 14.63
N GLU A 119 0.97 -2.93 15.11
CA GLU A 119 -0.19 -2.11 15.43
C GLU A 119 -0.31 -0.91 14.48
N HIS A 120 -1.54 -0.51 14.20
CA HIS A 120 -1.84 0.70 13.45
C HIS A 120 -2.15 1.84 14.44
N VAL A 121 -1.39 2.91 14.34
CA VAL A 121 -1.47 4.03 15.25
C VAL A 121 -1.54 5.33 14.46
N VAL A 122 -2.30 6.30 14.93
CA VAL A 122 -2.27 7.67 14.42
C VAL A 122 -1.69 8.60 15.47
N ALA A 123 -0.76 9.46 15.08
CA ALA A 123 -0.26 10.57 15.88
C ALA A 123 -0.73 11.88 15.27
N SER A 124 -1.71 12.52 15.90
CA SER A 124 -2.26 13.81 15.47
C SER A 124 -1.42 14.95 16.04
N VAL A 125 -1.10 15.91 15.20
CA VAL A 125 -0.34 17.11 15.54
C VAL A 125 -1.29 18.18 16.10
N PRO A 126 -0.94 18.94 17.13
CA PRO A 126 -1.75 20.06 17.60
C PRO A 126 -1.66 21.25 16.65
N VAL A 127 -2.74 22.04 16.59
CA VAL A 127 -2.88 23.19 15.67
C VAL A 127 -1.70 24.17 15.75
N ARG A 128 -1.19 24.42 16.96
CA ARG A 128 -0.02 25.32 17.16
C ARG A 128 1.25 24.89 16.39
N ASP A 129 1.35 23.62 16.05
CA ASP A 129 2.52 23.04 15.35
C ASP A 129 2.27 22.85 13.83
N TYR A 130 1.10 23.22 13.31
CA TYR A 130 0.74 23.03 11.90
C TYR A 130 1.67 23.76 10.91
N GLY A 131 2.29 24.85 11.33
CA GLY A 131 3.24 25.61 10.52
C GLY A 131 4.70 25.14 10.61
N LEU A 132 4.98 24.10 11.40
CA LEU A 132 6.35 23.60 11.52
C LEU A 132 6.78 22.85 10.25
N GLU A 133 8.08 22.88 9.98
CA GLU A 133 8.68 22.06 8.93
C GLU A 133 8.53 20.57 9.23
N TYR A 134 8.44 19.75 8.17
CA TYR A 134 8.18 18.31 8.26
C TYR A 134 9.14 17.58 9.20
N GLU A 135 10.42 17.89 9.13
CA GLU A 135 11.45 17.27 9.98
C GLU A 135 11.19 17.53 11.46
N ALA A 136 10.81 18.75 11.81
CA ALA A 136 10.46 19.13 13.19
C ALA A 136 9.18 18.39 13.65
N LEU A 137 8.14 18.34 12.80
CA LEU A 137 6.92 17.58 13.06
C LEU A 137 7.23 16.10 13.29
N ARG A 138 8.05 15.52 12.42
CA ARG A 138 8.46 14.12 12.51
C ARG A 138 9.22 13.83 13.80
N VAL A 139 10.16 14.68 14.19
CA VAL A 139 10.94 14.52 15.44
C VAL A 139 10.01 14.55 16.66
N LYS A 140 9.10 15.53 16.71
CA LYS A 140 8.11 15.64 17.79
C LYS A 140 7.20 14.41 17.83
N ALA A 141 6.67 13.98 16.68
CA ALA A 141 5.82 12.80 16.59
C ALA A 141 6.54 11.53 17.08
N VAL A 142 7.79 11.30 16.64
CA VAL A 142 8.59 10.15 17.10
C VAL A 142 8.82 10.19 18.61
N LYS A 143 9.09 11.38 19.18
CA LYS A 143 9.26 11.54 20.65
C LYS A 143 7.99 11.16 21.40
N ILE A 144 6.83 11.64 20.96
CA ILE A 144 5.54 11.33 21.59
C ILE A 144 5.18 9.85 21.42
N LEU A 145 5.41 9.26 20.24
CA LEU A 145 5.22 7.85 19.99
C LEU A 145 6.09 6.99 20.93
N ALA A 146 7.36 7.38 21.14
CA ALA A 146 8.26 6.68 22.05
C ALA A 146 7.76 6.74 23.50
N LEU A 147 7.25 7.90 23.96
CA LEU A 147 6.63 8.05 25.28
C LEU A 147 5.38 7.16 25.43
N ARG A 148 4.64 6.97 24.35
CA ARG A 148 3.51 6.01 24.29
C ARG A 148 3.98 4.55 24.31
N GLY A 149 5.28 4.28 24.22
CA GLY A 149 5.84 2.93 24.18
C GLY A 149 5.94 2.34 22.77
N ILE A 150 5.77 3.13 21.71
CA ILE A 150 5.97 2.67 20.34
C ILE A 150 7.47 2.66 20.05
N ILE A 151 8.03 1.46 19.96
CA ILE A 151 9.49 1.23 19.89
C ILE A 151 10.05 1.39 18.48
N GLY A 152 9.20 1.34 17.46
CA GLY A 152 9.60 1.53 16.06
C GLY A 152 8.52 1.10 15.09
N GLY A 153 8.70 1.50 13.84
CA GLY A 153 7.76 1.23 12.76
C GLY A 153 8.03 2.10 11.56
N VAL A 154 7.03 2.22 10.68
CA VAL A 154 6.99 3.18 9.58
C VAL A 154 6.02 4.30 9.92
N LEU A 155 6.42 5.55 9.66
CA LEU A 155 5.54 6.72 9.68
C LEU A 155 5.15 7.05 8.25
N ILE A 156 3.86 7.20 8.00
CA ILE A 156 3.29 7.66 6.74
C ILE A 156 2.68 9.04 7.00
N PHE A 157 3.18 10.07 6.32
CA PHE A 157 2.75 11.45 6.56
C PHE A 157 1.47 11.77 5.80
N HIS A 158 0.49 12.29 6.53
CA HIS A 158 -0.76 12.84 6.02
C HIS A 158 -0.84 14.31 6.45
N GLY A 159 -0.82 15.22 5.48
CA GLY A 159 -1.02 16.65 5.72
C GLY A 159 -2.48 17.03 5.79
N PHE A 160 -3.36 16.21 5.22
CA PHE A 160 -4.76 16.55 5.03
C PHE A 160 -5.70 15.55 5.70
N ARG A 161 -6.86 16.04 6.14
CA ARG A 161 -8.01 15.24 6.54
C ARG A 161 -9.19 15.62 5.64
N TYR A 162 -10.11 14.69 5.49
CA TYR A 162 -11.33 14.89 4.72
C TYR A 162 -12.52 14.99 5.67
N ASN A 163 -13.31 16.07 5.54
CA ASN A 163 -14.62 16.17 6.15
C ASN A 163 -15.65 15.67 5.14
N ASN A 164 -16.26 14.52 5.41
CA ASN A 164 -17.40 14.07 4.64
C ASN A 164 -18.63 14.97 4.92
N PRO A 165 -19.73 14.86 4.14
CA PRO A 165 -20.91 15.73 4.30
C PRO A 165 -21.50 15.70 5.73
N GLU A 166 -21.51 14.56 6.37
CA GLU A 166 -22.03 14.41 7.72
C GLU A 166 -21.16 15.09 8.77
N GLU A 167 -19.83 14.85 8.69
CA GLU A 167 -18.88 15.51 9.58
C GLU A 167 -18.84 17.03 9.36
N ALA A 168 -18.92 17.50 8.13
CA ALA A 168 -18.97 18.90 7.79
C ALA A 168 -20.18 19.59 8.40
N ARG A 169 -21.37 18.97 8.27
CA ARG A 169 -22.61 19.43 8.89
C ARG A 169 -22.54 19.46 10.42
N ARG A 170 -22.07 18.37 11.03
CA ARG A 170 -21.93 18.26 12.48
C ARG A 170 -20.97 19.29 13.07
N LYS A 171 -19.88 19.61 12.36
CA LYS A 171 -18.85 20.56 12.81
C LYS A 171 -19.11 22.01 12.40
N GLY A 172 -20.10 22.25 11.54
CA GLY A 172 -20.38 23.60 10.97
C GLY A 172 -19.25 24.12 10.07
N VAL A 173 -18.56 23.21 9.35
CA VAL A 173 -17.45 23.53 8.46
C VAL A 173 -17.71 23.05 7.04
N LEU A 174 -16.88 23.49 6.08
CA LEU A 174 -17.00 23.05 4.70
C LEU A 174 -16.62 21.57 4.54
N MET A 175 -17.33 20.89 3.64
CA MET A 175 -16.97 19.58 3.16
C MET A 175 -15.68 19.66 2.34
N GLY A 176 -14.83 18.63 2.44
CA GLY A 176 -13.64 18.51 1.62
C GLY A 176 -12.36 18.32 2.43
N TRP A 177 -11.26 18.43 1.72
CA TRP A 177 -9.93 18.29 2.31
C TRP A 177 -9.52 19.58 3.03
N TYR A 178 -8.91 19.44 4.21
CA TYR A 178 -8.34 20.55 4.97
C TYR A 178 -6.99 20.19 5.57
N TRP A 179 -6.12 21.17 5.75
CA TRP A 179 -4.81 20.96 6.35
C TRP A 179 -4.93 20.55 7.82
N SER A 180 -4.46 19.37 8.12
CA SER A 180 -4.44 18.81 9.48
C SER A 180 -3.37 17.73 9.57
N PRO A 181 -2.09 18.12 9.70
CA PRO A 181 -0.98 17.20 9.66
C PRO A 181 -1.05 16.15 10.77
N HIS A 182 -0.79 14.91 10.38
CA HIS A 182 -0.74 13.77 11.27
C HIS A 182 0.09 12.65 10.65
N PHE A 183 0.45 11.67 11.45
CA PHE A 183 1.21 10.51 11.00
C PHE A 183 0.41 9.26 11.26
N HIS A 184 0.21 8.45 10.23
CA HIS A 184 -0.15 7.05 10.40
C HIS A 184 1.12 6.23 10.62
N VAL A 185 1.05 5.34 11.58
CA VAL A 185 2.18 4.51 12.00
C VAL A 185 1.76 3.05 11.97
N LEU A 186 2.52 2.24 11.25
CA LEU A 186 2.47 0.80 11.41
C LEU A 186 3.73 0.38 12.14
N GLY A 187 3.59 -0.17 13.35
CA GLY A 187 4.75 -0.39 14.20
C GLY A 187 4.47 -1.26 15.41
N PHE A 188 5.45 -1.30 16.30
CA PHE A 188 5.46 -2.17 17.45
C PHE A 188 5.32 -1.38 18.74
N ILE A 189 4.39 -1.82 19.60
CA ILE A 189 4.21 -1.28 20.95
C ILE A 189 4.93 -2.19 21.95
N ARG A 190 5.73 -1.60 22.84
CA ARG A 190 6.42 -2.36 23.89
C ARG A 190 5.39 -3.09 24.77
N GLY A 191 5.58 -4.41 24.93
CA GLY A 191 4.68 -5.23 25.73
C GLY A 191 3.34 -5.55 25.06
N GLY A 192 3.15 -5.20 23.80
CA GLY A 192 1.90 -5.40 23.07
C GLY A 192 0.79 -4.46 23.51
N TYR A 193 -0.42 -4.69 22.97
CA TYR A 193 -1.60 -3.89 23.24
C TYR A 193 -2.22 -4.11 24.63
N GLY A 194 -1.82 -5.09 25.35
CA GLY A 194 -2.46 -5.49 26.60
C GLY A 194 -1.69 -5.18 27.88
N ARG A 195 -0.42 -5.48 27.89
CA ARG A 195 0.45 -5.31 29.08
C ARG A 195 1.91 -5.20 28.63
N CYS A 196 2.68 -4.32 29.27
CA CYS A 196 4.14 -4.43 29.25
C CYS A 196 4.57 -5.76 29.85
N ARG A 197 5.49 -6.48 29.23
CA ARG A 197 6.21 -7.58 29.91
C ARG A 197 6.89 -7.00 31.16
N GLY A 198 6.53 -7.49 32.33
CA GLY A 198 7.05 -7.00 33.62
C GLY A 198 6.21 -5.88 34.29
N CYS A 199 5.12 -5.45 33.68
CA CYS A 199 4.18 -4.54 34.33
C CYS A 199 3.13 -5.32 35.12
N VAL A 200 3.33 -5.44 36.43
CA VAL A 200 2.40 -6.18 37.32
C VAL A 200 1.09 -5.42 37.52
N ASN A 201 1.13 -4.08 37.59
CA ASN A 201 0.00 -3.25 38.01
C ASN A 201 -0.40 -2.14 37.02
N GLY A 202 0.05 -2.14 35.77
CA GLY A 202 -0.27 -1.07 34.83
C GLY A 202 0.56 0.23 34.99
N ASN A 203 1.45 0.29 35.97
CA ASN A 203 2.17 1.51 36.40
C ASN A 203 3.61 1.61 35.88
N CYS A 204 3.96 0.95 34.78
CA CYS A 204 5.27 1.17 34.16
C CYS A 204 5.28 2.48 33.35
N VAL A 205 6.48 2.99 33.03
CA VAL A 205 6.67 4.22 32.22
C VAL A 205 5.89 4.17 30.89
N ALA A 206 5.69 2.98 30.31
CA ALA A 206 4.87 2.80 29.10
C ALA A 206 3.36 2.80 29.41
N CYS A 207 2.95 2.56 30.65
CA CYS A 207 1.55 2.52 31.08
C CYS A 207 1.17 3.74 31.89
N SER A 208 2.09 4.40 32.62
CA SER A 208 1.85 5.56 33.48
C SER A 208 1.40 6.82 32.74
N GLY A 209 1.58 6.87 31.42
CA GLY A 209 1.03 7.95 30.59
C GLY A 209 -0.46 7.80 30.26
N PHE A 210 -1.17 6.85 30.88
CA PHE A 210 -2.59 6.55 30.63
C PHE A 210 -3.54 7.07 31.70
N GLU A 211 -3.11 7.92 32.57
CA GLU A 211 -4.01 8.52 33.57
C GLU A 211 -5.20 9.19 32.87
N GLY A 212 -6.38 8.65 33.11
CA GLY A 212 -7.65 9.12 32.54
C GLY A 212 -7.96 8.74 31.10
N THR A 213 -7.11 7.95 30.41
CA THR A 213 -7.31 7.57 29.01
C THR A 213 -7.50 6.05 28.82
N THR A 214 -8.27 5.69 27.81
CA THR A 214 -8.36 4.27 27.40
C THR A 214 -7.02 3.80 26.86
N ARG A 215 -6.74 2.48 26.88
CA ARG A 215 -5.53 1.88 26.30
C ARG A 215 -5.28 2.26 24.83
N ARG A 216 -6.32 2.70 24.14
CA ARG A 216 -6.28 3.13 22.73
C ARG A 216 -5.91 4.59 22.54
N PHE A 217 -5.94 5.40 23.59
CA PHE A 217 -5.75 6.84 23.52
C PHE A 217 -4.65 7.29 24.49
N TYR A 218 -3.77 8.17 24.02
CA TYR A 218 -2.72 8.80 24.79
C TYR A 218 -2.55 10.25 24.32
N GLU A 219 -2.52 11.18 25.25
CA GLU A 219 -2.30 12.59 24.95
C GLU A 219 -1.11 13.13 25.75
N ARG A 220 -0.24 13.84 25.08
CA ARG A 220 0.83 14.62 25.68
C ARG A 220 1.15 15.85 24.84
N ASP A 221 1.31 17.00 25.51
CA ASP A 221 1.57 18.28 24.84
C ASP A 221 0.56 18.56 23.70
N ARG A 222 -0.69 18.15 23.89
CA ARG A 222 -1.78 18.19 22.89
C ARG A 222 -1.55 17.34 21.63
N TYR A 223 -0.47 16.55 21.58
CA TYR A 223 -0.37 15.47 20.61
C TYR A 223 -1.25 14.32 21.05
N ILE A 224 -2.04 13.81 20.12
CA ILE A 224 -2.93 12.68 20.38
C ILE A 224 -2.39 11.46 19.66
N VAL A 225 -2.14 10.40 20.43
CA VAL A 225 -1.75 9.09 19.88
C VAL A 225 -2.90 8.13 20.09
N LYS A 226 -3.48 7.63 19.01
CA LYS A 226 -4.63 6.70 19.04
C LYS A 226 -4.27 5.42 18.31
N VAL A 227 -4.53 4.27 18.93
CA VAL A 227 -4.45 2.97 18.26
C VAL A 227 -5.74 2.76 17.49
N LEU A 228 -5.60 2.44 16.22
CA LEU A 228 -6.68 2.21 15.28
C LEU A 228 -6.80 0.72 14.94
N ASP A 229 -7.97 0.34 14.46
CA ASP A 229 -8.15 -0.99 13.92
C ASP A 229 -7.34 -1.14 12.62
N LYS A 230 -6.77 -2.32 12.44
CA LYS A 230 -6.05 -2.68 11.22
C LYS A 230 -7.02 -3.29 10.22
N ARG A 231 -6.72 -3.17 8.94
CA ARG A 231 -7.29 -4.04 7.92
C ARG A 231 -6.76 -5.47 8.13
N LYS A 232 -7.30 -6.44 7.41
CA LYS A 232 -6.93 -7.86 7.54
C LYS A 232 -5.41 -8.10 7.45
N THR A 233 -4.70 -7.31 6.61
CA THR A 233 -3.26 -7.44 6.43
C THR A 233 -2.53 -6.13 6.71
N VAL A 234 -1.24 -6.23 7.06
CA VAL A 234 -0.34 -5.08 7.22
C VAL A 234 -0.17 -4.36 5.89
N GLY A 235 0.00 -5.12 4.80
CA GLY A 235 0.14 -4.56 3.45
C GLY A 235 -1.12 -3.79 3.01
N GLY A 236 -2.32 -4.34 3.25
CA GLY A 236 -3.58 -3.66 2.98
C GLY A 236 -3.78 -2.38 3.78
N THR A 237 -3.34 -2.38 5.05
CA THR A 237 -3.36 -1.16 5.87
C THR A 237 -2.38 -0.13 5.34
N ALA A 238 -1.15 -0.54 5.00
CA ALA A 238 -0.13 0.33 4.43
C ALA A 238 -0.58 0.95 3.10
N TRP A 239 -1.10 0.11 2.19
CA TRP A 239 -1.60 0.56 0.89
C TRP A 239 -2.68 1.62 1.03
N TYR A 240 -3.65 1.38 1.92
CA TYR A 240 -4.72 2.36 2.17
C TYR A 240 -4.17 3.69 2.68
N GLN A 241 -3.23 3.67 3.62
CA GLN A 241 -2.65 4.90 4.15
C GLN A 241 -1.80 5.63 3.09
N LEU A 242 -1.09 4.89 2.25
CA LEU A 242 -0.28 5.48 1.17
C LEU A 242 -1.14 6.22 0.14
N ASN A 243 -2.36 5.76 -0.13
CA ASN A 243 -3.26 6.40 -1.10
C ASN A 243 -3.77 7.79 -0.67
N HIS A 244 -3.68 8.11 0.62
CA HIS A 244 -4.11 9.40 1.18
C HIS A 244 -2.92 10.19 1.76
N ALA A 245 -1.71 9.76 1.49
CA ALA A 245 -0.51 10.38 1.99
C ALA A 245 -0.23 11.73 1.30
N SER A 246 0.67 12.50 1.88
CA SER A 246 1.01 13.82 1.37
C SER A 246 2.43 13.91 0.88
N LEU A 247 2.64 14.69 -0.17
CA LEU A 247 3.91 14.97 -0.82
C LEU A 247 4.34 16.41 -0.61
N LYS A 248 5.65 16.63 -0.45
CA LYS A 248 6.25 17.96 -0.49
C LYS A 248 6.70 18.26 -1.93
N ILE A 249 6.12 19.31 -2.53
CA ILE A 249 6.44 19.76 -3.90
C ILE A 249 7.81 20.45 -3.90
N GLY A 250 8.53 20.35 -5.00
CA GLY A 250 9.85 21.01 -5.15
C GLY A 250 11.01 20.28 -4.49
N VAL A 251 10.75 19.22 -3.75
CA VAL A 251 11.79 18.40 -3.13
C VAL A 251 12.09 17.20 -4.02
N ARG A 252 13.34 17.07 -4.48
CA ARG A 252 13.76 16.01 -5.41
C ARG A 252 13.46 14.60 -4.89
N ARG A 253 13.56 14.37 -3.57
CA ARG A 253 13.31 13.08 -2.93
C ARG A 253 12.59 13.29 -1.60
N PHE A 254 11.27 13.37 -1.64
CA PHE A 254 10.49 13.33 -0.42
C PHE A 254 10.02 11.90 -0.15
N HIS A 255 10.33 11.38 1.02
CA HIS A 255 9.88 10.05 1.46
C HIS A 255 8.60 10.17 2.26
N VAL A 256 7.50 9.78 1.65
CA VAL A 256 6.16 9.74 2.29
C VAL A 256 6.16 8.80 3.49
N ALA A 257 6.83 7.65 3.33
CA ALA A 257 6.99 6.64 4.36
C ALA A 257 8.42 6.66 4.90
N THR A 258 8.59 6.84 6.21
CA THR A 258 9.90 6.90 6.86
C THR A 258 9.98 5.94 8.05
N TRP A 259 11.13 5.31 8.23
CA TRP A 259 11.34 4.33 9.28
C TRP A 259 11.95 4.95 10.54
N PHE A 260 11.58 4.44 11.71
CA PHE A 260 12.11 4.90 12.98
C PHE A 260 12.29 3.76 14.01
N GLY A 261 12.99 4.08 15.08
CA GLY A 261 13.18 3.18 16.22
C GLY A 261 13.86 1.87 15.82
N VAL A 262 13.36 0.75 16.35
CA VAL A 262 13.89 -0.60 16.07
C VAL A 262 13.73 -1.02 14.62
N CYS A 263 12.85 -0.37 13.86
CA CYS A 263 12.61 -0.65 12.44
C CYS A 263 13.46 0.21 11.50
N SER A 264 14.32 1.10 12.00
CA SER A 264 15.20 1.90 11.15
C SER A 264 16.13 1.01 10.30
N TYR A 265 16.56 1.50 9.13
CA TYR A 265 17.42 0.75 8.21
C TYR A 265 18.72 0.25 8.83
N ARG A 266 19.25 0.99 9.82
CA ARG A 266 20.47 0.61 10.55
C ARG A 266 20.23 -0.57 11.51
N LYS A 267 19.03 -0.66 12.12
CA LYS A 267 18.74 -1.64 13.19
C LYS A 267 18.07 -2.92 12.66
N LEU A 268 17.18 -2.78 11.69
CA LEU A 268 16.50 -3.90 11.06
C LEU A 268 16.90 -3.98 9.59
N LYS A 269 17.80 -4.88 9.26
CA LYS A 269 18.23 -5.12 7.89
C LYS A 269 17.32 -6.16 7.27
N VAL A 270 16.59 -5.78 6.24
CA VAL A 270 15.67 -6.66 5.52
C VAL A 270 15.95 -6.50 4.03
N LYS A 271 16.14 -7.62 3.35
CA LYS A 271 16.18 -7.66 1.89
C LYS A 271 14.74 -7.75 1.39
N VAL A 272 14.26 -6.70 0.78
CA VAL A 272 12.96 -6.72 0.10
C VAL A 272 13.22 -7.22 -1.32
N GLU A 273 12.75 -8.41 -1.60
CA GLU A 273 12.74 -8.95 -2.95
C GLU A 273 11.53 -8.40 -3.71
N ASP A 274 11.70 -8.22 -5.01
CA ASP A 274 10.57 -7.84 -5.86
C ASP A 274 9.50 -8.94 -5.78
N LYS A 275 8.22 -8.53 -5.71
CA LYS A 275 7.12 -9.47 -5.66
C LYS A 275 7.19 -10.38 -6.89
N LYS A 276 7.35 -11.67 -6.66
CA LYS A 276 7.33 -12.65 -7.75
C LYS A 276 5.95 -12.63 -8.40
N HIS A 277 5.93 -12.65 -9.69
CA HIS A 277 4.70 -12.85 -10.46
C HIS A 277 4.44 -14.35 -10.53
N ILE A 278 3.68 -14.87 -9.59
CA ILE A 278 3.34 -16.30 -9.50
C ILE A 278 1.88 -16.53 -9.87
N CYS A 279 1.62 -17.68 -10.47
CA CYS A 279 0.27 -18.15 -10.76
C CYS A 279 -0.50 -18.38 -9.46
N PRO A 280 -1.72 -17.85 -9.29
CA PRO A 280 -2.51 -18.05 -8.09
C PRO A 280 -2.98 -19.50 -7.91
N VAL A 281 -2.98 -20.29 -8.97
CA VAL A 281 -3.43 -21.68 -8.96
C VAL A 281 -2.28 -22.65 -8.69
N CYS A 282 -1.27 -22.70 -9.57
CA CYS A 282 -0.18 -23.69 -9.49
C CYS A 282 1.11 -23.16 -8.85
N GLN A 283 1.15 -21.88 -8.44
CA GLN A 283 2.28 -21.22 -7.78
C GLN A 283 3.59 -21.14 -8.60
N HIS A 284 3.56 -21.45 -9.90
CA HIS A 284 4.69 -21.26 -10.79
C HIS A 284 4.82 -19.80 -11.24
N ASP A 285 6.02 -19.43 -11.67
CA ASP A 285 6.30 -18.09 -12.17
C ASP A 285 5.46 -17.79 -13.42
N LEU A 286 4.92 -16.57 -13.49
CA LEU A 286 4.20 -16.09 -14.66
C LEU A 286 5.19 -15.71 -15.75
N VAL A 287 4.85 -16.05 -16.97
CA VAL A 287 5.61 -15.74 -18.18
C VAL A 287 4.89 -14.67 -19.00
N LYS A 288 5.62 -14.02 -19.90
CA LYS A 288 5.02 -13.07 -20.84
C LYS A 288 4.22 -13.84 -21.88
N LEU A 289 2.98 -13.40 -22.09
CA LEU A 289 2.06 -14.02 -23.03
C LEU A 289 1.79 -13.12 -24.22
N ARG A 290 1.57 -13.74 -25.37
CA ARG A 290 1.05 -13.14 -26.57
C ARG A 290 -0.26 -13.84 -26.97
N TYR A 291 -1.25 -13.04 -27.34
CA TYR A 291 -2.51 -13.54 -27.88
C TYR A 291 -2.43 -13.64 -29.41
N PHE A 292 -2.74 -14.80 -29.95
CA PHE A 292 -2.86 -15.07 -31.38
C PHE A 292 -4.27 -15.58 -31.66
N GLY A 293 -5.27 -14.72 -31.52
CA GLY A 293 -6.65 -15.04 -31.86
C GLY A 293 -7.08 -14.39 -33.18
N ILE A 294 -8.20 -14.86 -33.72
CA ILE A 294 -8.81 -14.32 -34.94
C ILE A 294 -9.35 -12.92 -34.70
N GLU A 295 -9.75 -12.61 -33.47
CA GLU A 295 -10.19 -11.28 -33.05
C GLU A 295 -9.04 -10.52 -32.38
N ASN A 296 -8.89 -9.24 -32.73
CA ASN A 296 -8.01 -8.36 -32.00
C ASN A 296 -8.52 -8.22 -30.55
N PHE A 297 -7.82 -8.84 -29.61
CA PHE A 297 -8.11 -8.70 -28.20
C PHE A 297 -7.71 -7.27 -27.78
N VAL A 298 -8.61 -6.33 -28.00
CA VAL A 298 -8.43 -4.95 -27.57
C VAL A 298 -8.97 -4.83 -26.17
N LEU A 299 -8.06 -4.66 -25.20
CA LEU A 299 -8.45 -4.25 -23.86
C LEU A 299 -8.88 -2.78 -23.90
N ASP A 300 -10.15 -2.58 -24.17
CA ASP A 300 -10.77 -1.26 -24.00
C ASP A 300 -10.85 -0.93 -22.50
N LYS A 301 -10.68 0.37 -22.18
CA LYS A 301 -10.83 0.88 -20.82
C LYS A 301 -12.22 0.64 -20.23
N SER A 302 -13.23 0.54 -21.05
CA SER A 302 -14.60 0.19 -20.69
C SER A 302 -14.81 -1.30 -20.46
N SER A 303 -13.87 -2.16 -20.89
CA SER A 303 -13.98 -3.61 -20.71
C SER A 303 -13.87 -3.98 -19.24
N PRO A 304 -14.76 -4.86 -18.73
CA PRO A 304 -14.64 -5.44 -17.40
C PRO A 304 -13.31 -6.18 -17.17
N LEU A 305 -12.65 -6.62 -18.24
CA LEU A 305 -11.34 -7.28 -18.19
C LEU A 305 -10.18 -6.30 -18.12
N TYR A 306 -10.45 -5.01 -18.30
CA TYR A 306 -9.43 -3.97 -18.15
C TYR A 306 -8.93 -3.95 -16.69
N ARG A 307 -7.62 -4.15 -16.50
CA ARG A 307 -6.94 -4.26 -15.20
C ARG A 307 -7.31 -5.48 -14.35
N ARG A 308 -8.06 -6.44 -14.86
CA ARG A 308 -8.38 -7.69 -14.16
C ARG A 308 -7.58 -8.86 -14.71
N GLU A 309 -7.30 -9.81 -13.84
CA GLU A 309 -6.85 -11.13 -14.22
C GLU A 309 -8.05 -12.01 -14.58
N PHE A 310 -7.87 -12.92 -15.52
CA PHE A 310 -8.90 -13.82 -15.97
C PHE A 310 -8.33 -15.19 -16.37
N PHE A 311 -9.20 -16.16 -16.52
CA PHE A 311 -8.88 -17.48 -17.04
C PHE A 311 -9.47 -17.62 -18.44
N ALA A 312 -8.64 -18.10 -19.36
CA ALA A 312 -9.02 -18.30 -20.76
C ALA A 312 -8.67 -19.71 -21.20
N ASP A 313 -9.40 -20.22 -22.18
CA ASP A 313 -9.05 -21.49 -22.80
C ASP A 313 -7.74 -21.35 -23.56
N LEU A 314 -6.86 -22.37 -23.47
CA LEU A 314 -5.55 -22.34 -24.11
C LEU A 314 -5.69 -22.39 -25.62
N MET A 315 -6.70 -23.09 -26.11
CA MET A 315 -6.94 -23.36 -27.53
C MET A 315 -8.41 -23.17 -27.87
N GLU A 316 -8.67 -22.54 -29.01
CA GLU A 316 -9.90 -22.68 -29.77
C GLU A 316 -9.55 -23.42 -31.06
N GLY A 317 -9.90 -24.71 -31.17
CA GLY A 317 -9.56 -25.56 -32.30
C GLY A 317 -8.05 -25.87 -32.39
N ASP A 318 -7.49 -25.97 -33.60
CA ASP A 318 -6.09 -26.27 -33.85
C ASP A 318 -5.14 -25.07 -33.63
N ASN A 319 -5.66 -23.91 -33.27
CA ASN A 319 -4.88 -22.69 -33.06
C ASN A 319 -4.66 -22.40 -31.57
N ARG A 320 -3.41 -22.33 -31.15
CA ARG A 320 -3.04 -21.83 -29.83
C ARG A 320 -3.31 -20.33 -29.75
N VAL A 321 -4.20 -19.93 -28.87
CA VAL A 321 -4.62 -18.54 -28.70
C VAL A 321 -3.62 -17.77 -27.80
N TRP A 322 -3.08 -18.46 -26.79
CA TRP A 322 -2.09 -17.90 -25.90
C TRP A 322 -0.75 -18.61 -26.01
N VAL A 323 0.29 -17.86 -26.28
CA VAL A 323 1.64 -18.39 -26.48
C VAL A 323 2.61 -17.67 -25.56
N GLU A 324 3.52 -18.44 -24.94
CA GLU A 324 4.63 -17.93 -24.18
C GLU A 324 5.60 -17.19 -25.10
N CYS A 325 6.08 -16.01 -24.66
CA CYS A 325 7.12 -15.28 -25.36
C CYS A 325 8.47 -15.57 -24.71
N GLU A 326 9.51 -15.79 -25.51
CA GLU A 326 10.87 -16.03 -25.05
C GLU A 326 11.51 -14.84 -24.29
N ASP A 327 10.96 -13.63 -24.45
CA ASP A 327 11.43 -12.46 -23.69
C ASP A 327 11.08 -12.58 -22.22
N ASP A 328 12.09 -12.68 -21.37
CA ASP A 328 11.94 -12.69 -19.92
C ASP A 328 11.12 -11.50 -19.40
N VAL A 329 10.22 -11.76 -18.47
CA VAL A 329 9.60 -10.71 -17.64
C VAL A 329 10.66 -10.18 -16.67
N LYS A 330 11.46 -9.21 -17.13
CA LYS A 330 12.54 -8.65 -16.33
C LYS A 330 11.99 -7.97 -15.07
N PRO A 331 12.53 -8.27 -13.87
CA PRO A 331 12.25 -7.53 -12.68
C PRO A 331 12.54 -6.04 -12.89
N TYR A 332 11.67 -5.16 -12.38
CA TYR A 332 11.75 -3.72 -12.56
C TYR A 332 13.14 -3.13 -12.19
N LYS A 333 13.76 -3.61 -11.11
CA LYS A 333 15.09 -3.15 -10.68
C LYS A 333 16.19 -3.50 -11.67
N LYS A 334 16.13 -4.70 -12.25
CA LYS A 334 17.10 -5.16 -13.26
C LYS A 334 17.00 -4.29 -14.51
N TRP A 335 15.78 -3.98 -14.96
CA TRP A 335 15.55 -3.08 -16.07
C TRP A 335 16.11 -1.66 -15.82
N ARG A 336 15.93 -1.10 -14.60
CA ARG A 336 16.49 0.22 -14.25
C ARG A 336 18.02 0.23 -14.27
N SER A 337 18.67 -0.80 -13.72
CA SER A 337 20.14 -0.89 -13.72
C SER A 337 20.70 -1.02 -15.13
N GLU A 338 20.05 -1.79 -16.00
CA GLU A 338 20.43 -1.95 -17.40
C GLU A 338 20.29 -0.65 -18.22
N LYS A 339 19.38 0.24 -17.81
CA LYS A 339 19.17 1.57 -18.45
C LYS A 339 19.98 2.70 -17.80
N GLY A 340 20.88 2.39 -16.86
CA GLY A 340 21.73 3.40 -16.22
C GLY A 340 20.96 4.41 -15.35
N ILE A 341 19.71 4.10 -14.97
CA ILE A 341 18.88 4.97 -14.15
C ILE A 341 19.22 4.67 -12.68
N SER A 342 20.08 5.50 -12.09
CA SER A 342 20.43 5.37 -10.65
C SER A 342 19.20 5.45 -9.75
N VAL A 343 19.18 4.58 -8.74
CA VAL A 343 18.13 4.52 -7.69
C VAL A 343 18.19 5.73 -6.78
#